data_15355fbbe0e817dea4c2bb548a3504d0
#
_entry.id   15355fbbe0e817dea4c2bb548a3504d0
#
_cell.length_a   1.000
_cell.length_b   1.000
_cell.length_c   1.000
_cell.angle_alpha   90.00
_cell.angle_beta   90.00
_cell.angle_gamma   90.00
#
_symmetry.space_group_name_H-M   'P 1'
#
loop_
_entity.id
_entity.type
_entity.pdbx_description
1 polymer ?
#
loop_
_entity_poly.entity_id
_entity_poly.type
_entity_poly.pdbx_seq_one_letter_code
_entity_poly.pdbx_strand_id
1 'polypeptide(L)'
;MLAALGVVAVGTLLLTAFQNGSTPTAVVPIEPEVTATGAIRPRPEPLAKVGNLLIRLPVPAASVTAIGYHGAKDGSLELQPLGRQANEGLLARLWRSIAGARTDGPRWYQLDGQPGTQVLDVGASEGTDVYAPVDGTVTAINDLVIDGRRIGSRVDIRPTLTPSVTVSIANLRADPSLAVGTPVLASTSKLGTTANVAAVERQALATYARSDGNNVSIAVFPSPGALP
;
A
#
# COMPACT_ATOMS: atom_id res chain seq x y z
N MET A 1 66.40 33.92 2.65
CA MET A 1 65.34 33.63 1.60
C MET A 1 65.72 32.48 0.66
N LEU A 2 66.95 32.00 0.59
CA LEU A 2 67.32 30.88 -0.30
C LEU A 2 67.01 29.46 0.26
N ALA A 3 66.91 29.32 1.58
CA ALA A 3 66.61 28.01 2.20
C ALA A 3 65.11 27.58 2.08
N ALA A 4 64.16 28.52 1.95
CA ALA A 4 62.76 28.23 1.82
C ALA A 4 62.41 27.75 0.42
N LEU A 5 63.13 28.12 -0.63
CA LEU A 5 62.85 27.68 -2.01
C LEU A 5 63.28 26.22 -2.25
N GLY A 6 64.37 25.76 -1.52
CA GLY A 6 64.83 24.38 -1.65
C GLY A 6 63.86 23.33 -1.07
N VAL A 7 63.18 23.67 0.00
CA VAL A 7 62.23 22.76 0.66
C VAL A 7 60.97 22.57 -0.20
N VAL A 8 60.49 23.62 -0.88
CA VAL A 8 59.30 23.53 -1.77
C VAL A 8 59.61 22.69 -3.02
N ALA A 9 60.84 22.81 -3.58
CA ALA A 9 61.25 22.03 -4.75
C ALA A 9 61.40 20.52 -4.46
N VAL A 10 61.85 20.14 -3.28
CA VAL A 10 62.00 18.75 -2.85
C VAL A 10 60.60 18.14 -2.53
N GLY A 11 59.69 18.95 -1.94
CA GLY A 11 58.34 18.52 -1.66
C GLY A 11 57.52 18.23 -2.93
N THR A 12 57.67 19.04 -3.98
CA THR A 12 56.96 18.82 -5.26
C THR A 12 57.54 17.63 -6.03
N LEU A 13 58.81 17.32 -5.93
CA LEU A 13 59.42 16.15 -6.56
C LEU A 13 59.00 14.83 -5.89
N LEU A 14 58.74 14.84 -4.59
CA LEU A 14 58.25 13.67 -3.85
C LEU A 14 56.78 13.36 -4.17
N LEU A 15 55.94 14.37 -4.44
CA LEU A 15 54.54 14.17 -4.80
C LEU A 15 54.33 13.58 -6.22
N THR A 16 55.27 13.85 -7.14
CA THR A 16 55.17 13.32 -8.51
C THR A 16 55.65 11.87 -8.65
N ALA A 17 56.47 11.38 -7.69
CA ALA A 17 56.97 10.00 -7.71
C ALA A 17 55.92 8.93 -7.32
N PHE A 18 54.82 9.34 -6.69
CA PHE A 18 53.75 8.41 -6.26
C PHE A 18 52.58 8.32 -7.21
N GLN A 19 52.57 9.04 -8.35
CA GLN A 19 51.45 9.01 -9.30
C GLN A 19 51.57 7.97 -10.43
N ASN A 20 52.68 7.22 -10.48
CA ASN A 20 52.89 6.17 -11.50
C ASN A 20 52.65 4.75 -10.97
N GLY A 21 51.85 4.59 -9.93
CA GLY A 21 51.31 3.30 -9.55
C GLY A 21 50.09 2.98 -10.44
N SER A 22 50.27 2.08 -11.39
CA SER A 22 49.16 1.46 -12.12
C SER A 22 48.23 0.83 -11.12
N THR A 23 47.13 1.51 -10.79
CA THR A 23 46.04 0.89 -10.06
C THR A 23 45.48 -0.22 -10.93
N PRO A 24 45.43 -1.48 -10.47
CA PRO A 24 44.68 -2.49 -11.19
C PRO A 24 43.25 -2.00 -11.30
N THR A 25 42.79 -1.79 -12.52
CA THR A 25 41.37 -1.55 -12.79
C THR A 25 40.63 -2.75 -12.24
N ALA A 26 39.98 -2.60 -11.07
CA ALA A 26 39.04 -3.55 -10.60
C ALA A 26 37.95 -3.63 -11.67
N VAL A 27 37.92 -4.73 -12.39
CA VAL A 27 36.81 -5.12 -13.24
C VAL A 27 35.66 -5.31 -12.26
N VAL A 28 34.85 -4.25 -12.10
CA VAL A 28 33.55 -4.37 -11.45
C VAL A 28 32.77 -5.38 -12.33
N PRO A 29 32.38 -6.54 -11.78
CA PRO A 29 31.47 -7.40 -12.52
C PRO A 29 30.26 -6.55 -12.88
N ILE A 30 29.97 -6.37 -14.16
CA ILE A 30 28.70 -5.86 -14.62
C ILE A 30 27.72 -6.97 -14.23
N GLU A 31 27.12 -6.87 -13.04
CA GLU A 31 25.90 -7.61 -12.76
C GLU A 31 24.96 -7.27 -13.92
N PRO A 32 24.44 -8.30 -14.62
CA PRO A 32 23.43 -8.03 -15.63
C PRO A 32 22.31 -7.29 -14.91
N GLU A 33 22.07 -6.05 -15.30
CA GLU A 33 20.87 -5.33 -14.94
C GLU A 33 19.72 -6.22 -15.39
N VAL A 34 19.19 -7.01 -14.46
CA VAL A 34 17.94 -7.71 -14.65
C VAL A 34 16.94 -6.60 -14.85
N THR A 35 16.63 -6.33 -16.10
CA THR A 35 15.51 -5.49 -16.51
C THR A 35 14.28 -6.22 -15.96
N ALA A 36 13.98 -5.97 -14.69
CA ALA A 36 12.74 -6.41 -14.09
C ALA A 36 11.66 -5.77 -14.96
N THR A 37 11.02 -6.60 -15.77
CA THR A 37 9.80 -6.25 -16.49
C THR A 37 8.89 -5.65 -15.44
N GLY A 38 8.76 -4.30 -15.45
CA GLY A 38 8.34 -3.55 -14.30
C GLY A 38 6.91 -3.87 -13.92
N ALA A 39 6.73 -4.71 -12.92
CA ALA A 39 5.48 -4.78 -12.20
C ALA A 39 5.15 -3.35 -11.75
N ILE A 40 4.06 -2.79 -12.25
CA ILE A 40 3.60 -1.44 -11.89
C ILE A 40 3.19 -1.50 -10.43
N ARG A 41 4.07 -1.07 -9.54
CA ARG A 41 3.80 -1.05 -8.09
C ARG A 41 2.88 0.12 -7.74
N PRO A 42 2.03 -0.02 -6.72
CA PRO A 42 1.22 1.09 -6.24
C PRO A 42 2.14 2.22 -5.72
N ARG A 43 1.70 3.45 -5.90
CA ARG A 43 2.32 4.57 -5.19
C ARG A 43 1.97 4.44 -3.71
N PRO A 44 2.83 4.83 -2.77
CA PRO A 44 2.57 4.77 -1.34
C PRO A 44 1.56 5.84 -0.89
N GLU A 45 0.45 5.98 -1.61
CA GLU A 45 -0.60 6.96 -1.36
C GLU A 45 -1.49 6.49 -0.20
N PRO A 46 -1.62 7.26 0.89
CA PRO A 46 -2.48 6.91 2.00
C PRO A 46 -3.95 7.14 1.63
N LEU A 47 -4.82 6.17 1.92
CA LEU A 47 -6.26 6.22 1.69
C LEU A 47 -7.04 6.49 2.97
N ALA A 48 -6.58 5.94 4.09
CA ALA A 48 -7.22 6.07 5.39
C ALA A 48 -6.21 6.03 6.51
N LYS A 49 -6.65 6.38 7.72
CA LYS A 49 -5.90 6.16 8.96
C LYS A 49 -6.78 5.60 10.07
N VAL A 50 -6.14 4.87 11.00
CA VAL A 50 -6.70 4.44 12.28
C VAL A 50 -5.69 4.82 13.35
N GLY A 51 -5.98 5.83 14.16
CA GLY A 51 -4.98 6.42 15.03
C GLY A 51 -3.76 6.88 14.24
N ASN A 52 -2.59 6.31 14.53
CA ASN A 52 -1.33 6.63 13.82
C ASN A 52 -1.03 5.68 12.63
N LEU A 53 -1.84 4.64 12.43
CA LEU A 53 -1.66 3.71 11.33
C LEU A 53 -2.21 4.30 10.03
N LEU A 54 -1.38 4.35 8.99
CA LEU A 54 -1.78 4.74 7.64
C LEU A 54 -2.05 3.49 6.80
N ILE A 55 -3.22 3.43 6.21
CA ILE A 55 -3.61 2.42 5.22
C ILE A 55 -3.29 2.97 3.84
N ARG A 56 -2.39 2.32 3.12
CA ARG A 56 -1.94 2.73 1.79
C ARG A 56 -2.68 2.01 0.69
N LEU A 57 -2.63 2.59 -0.50
CA LEU A 57 -3.23 2.03 -1.72
C LEU A 57 -2.66 0.61 -1.97
N PRO A 58 -3.54 -0.43 -2.03
CA PRO A 58 -3.10 -1.82 -2.17
C PRO A 58 -2.93 -2.26 -3.64
N VAL A 59 -3.32 -1.44 -4.61
CA VAL A 59 -3.23 -1.75 -6.04
C VAL A 59 -2.52 -0.64 -6.81
N PRO A 60 -2.00 -0.88 -8.02
CA PRO A 60 -1.43 0.18 -8.84
C PRO A 60 -2.45 1.31 -9.07
N ALA A 61 -2.03 2.57 -8.91
CA ALA A 61 -2.93 3.72 -9.03
C ALA A 61 -3.68 3.79 -10.37
N ALA A 62 -3.04 3.35 -11.45
CA ALA A 62 -3.65 3.28 -12.78
C ALA A 62 -4.75 2.21 -12.90
N SER A 63 -4.79 1.24 -11.97
CA SER A 63 -5.78 0.15 -11.96
C SER A 63 -6.99 0.45 -11.07
N VAL A 64 -6.97 1.56 -10.31
CA VAL A 64 -8.08 1.95 -9.43
C VAL A 64 -9.27 2.37 -10.27
N THR A 65 -10.42 1.70 -10.07
CA THR A 65 -11.68 2.05 -10.74
C THR A 65 -12.56 2.97 -9.91
N ALA A 66 -12.61 2.77 -8.60
CA ALA A 66 -13.25 3.63 -7.61
C ALA A 66 -12.71 3.31 -6.21
N ILE A 67 -12.94 4.19 -5.25
CA ILE A 67 -12.67 3.97 -3.83
C ILE A 67 -13.97 4.21 -3.07
N GLY A 68 -14.36 3.26 -2.23
CA GLY A 68 -15.58 3.34 -1.45
C GLY A 68 -15.35 3.01 0.02
N TYR A 69 -16.24 3.52 0.87
CA TYR A 69 -16.30 3.17 2.28
C TYR A 69 -17.73 2.77 2.64
N HIS A 70 -17.87 1.80 3.52
CA HIS A 70 -19.15 1.42 4.11
C HIS A 70 -19.00 1.00 5.57
N GLY A 71 -20.14 0.97 6.26
CA GLY A 71 -20.24 0.46 7.62
C GLY A 71 -20.17 -1.06 7.66
N ALA A 72 -19.71 -1.59 8.80
CA ALA A 72 -19.81 -3.00 9.14
C ALA A 72 -20.16 -3.14 10.63
N LYS A 73 -20.77 -4.31 10.98
CA LYS A 73 -21.15 -4.63 12.37
C LYS A 73 -20.38 -5.86 12.87
N ASP A 74 -19.14 -6.01 12.40
CA ASP A 74 -18.27 -7.17 12.65
C ASP A 74 -17.18 -6.90 13.69
N GLY A 75 -17.19 -5.72 14.35
CA GLY A 75 -16.19 -5.30 15.32
C GLY A 75 -14.98 -4.61 14.68
N SER A 76 -15.01 -4.32 13.40
CA SER A 76 -13.98 -3.52 12.76
C SER A 76 -14.00 -2.07 13.24
N LEU A 77 -12.80 -1.48 13.29
CA LEU A 77 -12.59 -0.10 13.73
C LEU A 77 -12.99 0.89 12.63
N GLU A 78 -13.46 2.06 13.05
CA GLU A 78 -13.75 3.13 12.12
C GLU A 78 -12.46 3.68 11.49
N LEU A 79 -12.42 3.70 10.17
CA LEU A 79 -11.36 4.30 9.39
C LEU A 79 -11.63 5.79 9.22
N GLN A 80 -10.59 6.62 9.26
CA GLN A 80 -10.67 8.03 8.90
C GLN A 80 -10.24 8.17 7.44
N PRO A 81 -11.19 8.36 6.48
CA PRO A 81 -10.86 8.51 5.08
C PRO A 81 -9.97 9.72 4.83
N LEU A 82 -8.97 9.57 3.96
CA LEU A 82 -8.17 10.65 3.44
C LEU A 82 -8.67 11.00 2.04
N GLY A 83 -8.73 12.31 1.75
CA GLY A 83 -9.26 12.77 0.49
C GLY A 83 -10.73 13.21 0.56
N ARG A 84 -11.33 13.44 -0.61
CA ARG A 84 -12.62 14.09 -0.73
C ARG A 84 -13.74 13.09 -1.02
N GLN A 85 -14.82 13.12 -0.23
CA GLN A 85 -16.03 12.39 -0.52
C GLN A 85 -16.69 12.95 -1.81
N ALA A 86 -16.97 12.08 -2.77
CA ALA A 86 -17.49 12.49 -4.08
C ALA A 86 -19.01 12.64 -4.11
N ASN A 87 -19.73 11.80 -3.38
CA ASN A 87 -21.20 11.76 -3.30
C ASN A 87 -21.74 12.46 -2.06
N GLU A 88 -21.02 13.44 -1.52
CA GLU A 88 -21.46 14.26 -0.42
C GLU A 88 -22.62 15.19 -0.81
N GLY A 89 -23.58 15.38 0.10
CA GLY A 89 -24.72 16.26 -0.09
C GLY A 89 -24.33 17.75 -0.27
N LEU A 90 -25.20 18.52 -0.93
CA LEU A 90 -24.95 19.93 -1.25
C LEU A 90 -24.64 20.80 -0.01
N LEU A 91 -25.34 20.58 1.10
CA LEU A 91 -25.13 21.34 2.34
C LEU A 91 -23.73 21.07 2.93
N ALA A 92 -23.29 19.82 2.96
CA ALA A 92 -21.97 19.48 3.47
C ALA A 92 -20.84 20.03 2.56
N ARG A 93 -21.07 20.07 1.24
CA ARG A 93 -20.15 20.74 0.29
C ARG A 93 -20.04 22.24 0.57
N LEU A 94 -21.17 22.90 0.85
CA LEU A 94 -21.20 24.33 1.16
C LEU A 94 -20.44 24.62 2.46
N TRP A 95 -20.70 23.87 3.53
CA TRP A 95 -20.03 24.04 4.81
C TRP A 95 -18.51 23.83 4.69
N ARG A 96 -18.06 22.81 3.95
CA ARG A 96 -16.64 22.57 3.71
C ARG A 96 -15.98 23.71 2.92
N SER A 97 -16.68 24.25 1.92
CA SER A 97 -16.20 25.40 1.14
C SER A 97 -15.97 26.63 2.02
N ILE A 98 -16.86 26.86 2.99
CA ILE A 98 -16.74 27.95 3.96
C ILE A 98 -15.61 27.70 4.97
N ALA A 99 -15.44 26.44 5.40
CA ALA A 99 -14.40 26.05 6.36
C ALA A 99 -12.99 26.02 5.78
N GLY A 100 -12.82 26.17 4.46
CA GLY A 100 -11.50 26.21 3.80
C GLY A 100 -10.71 24.90 3.90
N ALA A 101 -11.35 23.78 4.24
CA ALA A 101 -10.70 22.50 4.41
C ALA A 101 -10.18 21.96 3.07
N ARG A 102 -8.86 22.04 2.87
CA ARG A 102 -8.17 21.30 1.82
C ARG A 102 -8.13 19.82 2.23
N THR A 103 -8.75 18.98 1.43
CA THR A 103 -8.63 17.53 1.59
C THR A 103 -7.69 17.02 0.50
N ASP A 104 -6.42 16.85 0.86
CA ASP A 104 -5.45 16.18 0.01
C ASP A 104 -5.75 14.68 0.02
N GLY A 105 -5.69 14.03 -1.14
CA GLY A 105 -5.95 12.61 -1.28
C GLY A 105 -6.96 12.27 -2.38
N PRO A 106 -7.20 10.98 -2.62
CA PRO A 106 -8.08 10.50 -3.67
C PRO A 106 -9.55 10.82 -3.39
N ARG A 107 -10.37 10.78 -4.45
CA ARG A 107 -11.82 10.86 -4.32
C ARG A 107 -12.38 9.51 -3.89
N TRP A 108 -13.28 9.54 -2.92
CA TRP A 108 -13.96 8.35 -2.43
C TRP A 108 -15.47 8.53 -2.35
N TYR A 109 -16.20 7.43 -2.28
CA TYR A 109 -17.65 7.36 -2.20
C TYR A 109 -18.08 6.70 -0.90
N GLN A 110 -19.12 7.25 -0.26
CA GLN A 110 -19.89 6.50 0.73
C GLN A 110 -20.74 5.50 -0.03
N LEU A 111 -20.53 4.20 0.21
CA LEU A 111 -21.32 3.16 -0.44
C LEU A 111 -22.71 3.02 0.21
N ASP A 112 -23.69 2.63 -0.62
CA ASP A 112 -25.05 2.42 -0.18
C ASP A 112 -25.16 1.18 0.72
N GLY A 113 -26.18 1.18 1.59
CA GLY A 113 -26.54 0.04 2.44
C GLY A 113 -26.20 0.25 3.91
N GLN A 114 -24.95 0.40 4.28
CA GLN A 114 -24.55 0.65 5.67
C GLN A 114 -23.69 1.92 5.77
N PRO A 115 -24.22 3.00 6.36
CA PRO A 115 -23.44 4.21 6.59
C PRO A 115 -22.30 3.91 7.58
N GLY A 116 -21.14 4.51 7.34
CA GLY A 116 -19.95 4.31 8.17
C GLY A 116 -18.69 4.15 7.31
N THR A 117 -17.57 4.01 7.98
CA THR A 117 -16.25 3.94 7.33
C THR A 117 -15.40 2.78 7.86
N GLN A 118 -16.04 1.70 8.35
CA GLN A 118 -15.35 0.55 8.93
C GLN A 118 -14.61 -0.28 7.89
N VAL A 119 -15.10 -0.27 6.65
CA VAL A 119 -14.51 -1.02 5.54
C VAL A 119 -14.16 -0.08 4.39
N LEU A 120 -12.99 -0.25 3.83
CA LEU A 120 -12.48 0.44 2.64
C LEU A 120 -12.43 -0.54 1.48
N ASP A 121 -13.19 -0.26 0.42
CA ASP A 121 -13.17 -1.00 -0.83
C ASP A 121 -12.38 -0.23 -1.90
N VAL A 122 -11.35 -0.86 -2.44
CA VAL A 122 -10.55 -0.32 -3.54
C VAL A 122 -10.83 -1.12 -4.80
N GLY A 123 -11.59 -0.54 -5.71
CA GLY A 123 -11.99 -1.15 -6.96
C GLY A 123 -10.81 -1.37 -7.90
N ALA A 124 -10.71 -2.60 -8.42
CA ALA A 124 -9.75 -2.99 -9.43
C ALA A 124 -10.27 -4.20 -10.21
N SER A 125 -9.86 -4.36 -11.46
CA SER A 125 -10.24 -5.52 -12.27
C SER A 125 -9.71 -6.83 -11.71
N GLU A 126 -10.41 -7.94 -11.96
CA GLU A 126 -9.92 -9.28 -11.63
C GLU A 126 -8.48 -9.47 -12.14
N GLY A 127 -7.63 -10.11 -11.34
CA GLY A 127 -6.24 -10.40 -11.69
C GLY A 127 -5.26 -9.23 -11.48
N THR A 128 -5.74 -8.05 -11.06
CA THR A 128 -4.86 -6.92 -10.70
C THR A 128 -4.00 -7.29 -9.50
N ASP A 129 -2.70 -6.99 -9.55
CA ASP A 129 -1.77 -7.22 -8.44
C ASP A 129 -2.19 -6.45 -7.19
N VAL A 130 -2.20 -7.17 -6.05
CA VAL A 130 -2.53 -6.64 -4.73
C VAL A 130 -1.29 -6.64 -3.85
N TYR A 131 -1.00 -5.51 -3.24
CA TYR A 131 0.16 -5.27 -2.38
C TYR A 131 -0.26 -4.99 -0.94
N ALA A 132 0.65 -5.19 0.00
CA ALA A 132 0.41 -4.90 1.40
C ALA A 132 0.06 -3.40 1.60
N PRO A 133 -1.04 -3.06 2.30
CA PRO A 133 -1.39 -1.67 2.58
C PRO A 133 -0.63 -1.09 3.78
N VAL A 134 0.06 -1.92 4.55
CA VAL A 134 0.82 -1.57 5.75
C VAL A 134 2.11 -2.38 5.82
N ASP A 135 3.12 -1.85 6.53
CA ASP A 135 4.29 -2.64 6.93
C ASP A 135 3.90 -3.54 8.11
N GLY A 136 4.29 -4.82 8.05
CA GLY A 136 3.91 -5.73 9.11
C GLY A 136 4.32 -7.18 8.86
N THR A 137 3.63 -8.10 9.51
CA THR A 137 3.80 -9.55 9.36
C THR A 137 2.45 -10.21 9.09
N VAL A 138 2.39 -11.11 8.13
CA VAL A 138 1.21 -11.92 7.85
C VAL A 138 0.92 -12.82 9.05
N THR A 139 -0.29 -12.73 9.61
CA THR A 139 -0.70 -13.51 10.79
C THR A 139 -1.70 -14.62 10.46
N ALA A 140 -2.46 -14.45 9.37
CA ALA A 140 -3.37 -15.48 8.89
C ALA A 140 -3.60 -15.35 7.38
N ILE A 141 -3.90 -16.48 6.74
CA ILE A 141 -4.39 -16.57 5.36
C ILE A 141 -5.57 -17.53 5.40
N ASN A 142 -6.78 -17.01 5.16
CA ASN A 142 -8.01 -17.76 5.25
C ASN A 142 -8.72 -17.78 3.89
N ASP A 143 -9.42 -18.87 3.59
CA ASP A 143 -10.27 -18.92 2.41
C ASP A 143 -11.49 -18.01 2.58
N LEU A 144 -11.81 -17.26 1.53
CA LEU A 144 -13.05 -16.53 1.40
C LEU A 144 -14.07 -17.43 0.70
N VAL A 145 -15.08 -17.84 1.46
CA VAL A 145 -16.15 -18.73 0.96
C VAL A 145 -17.47 -17.95 0.96
N ILE A 146 -18.12 -17.88 -0.19
CA ILE A 146 -19.45 -17.30 -0.38
C ILE A 146 -20.36 -18.40 -0.96
N ASP A 147 -21.50 -18.65 -0.33
CA ASP A 147 -22.46 -19.69 -0.73
C ASP A 147 -21.80 -21.08 -0.96
N GLY A 148 -20.88 -21.46 -0.08
CA GLY A 148 -20.16 -22.72 -0.14
C GLY A 148 -19.09 -22.81 -1.24
N ARG A 149 -18.84 -21.75 -1.98
CA ARG A 149 -17.82 -21.68 -3.02
C ARG A 149 -16.63 -20.84 -2.57
N ARG A 150 -15.42 -21.38 -2.72
CA ARG A 150 -14.19 -20.60 -2.50
C ARG A 150 -14.04 -19.58 -3.64
N ILE A 151 -14.13 -18.30 -3.30
CA ILE A 151 -14.04 -17.20 -4.24
C ILE A 151 -12.65 -16.57 -4.24
N GLY A 152 -12.01 -16.59 -3.09
CA GLY A 152 -10.69 -15.98 -2.90
C GLY A 152 -10.11 -16.29 -1.54
N SER A 153 -9.37 -15.35 -1.02
CA SER A 153 -8.71 -15.42 0.29
C SER A 153 -8.82 -14.08 1.02
N ARG A 154 -8.67 -14.17 2.34
CA ARG A 154 -8.43 -13.06 3.24
C ARG A 154 -7.03 -13.23 3.85
N VAL A 155 -6.23 -12.17 3.81
CA VAL A 155 -4.91 -12.09 4.42
C VAL A 155 -4.97 -11.10 5.58
N ASP A 156 -4.56 -11.54 6.75
CA ASP A 156 -4.49 -10.72 7.96
C ASP A 156 -3.03 -10.33 8.24
N ILE A 157 -2.78 -9.04 8.47
CA ILE A 157 -1.45 -8.49 8.73
C ILE A 157 -1.47 -7.81 10.09
N ARG A 158 -0.47 -8.11 10.93
CA ARG A 158 -0.20 -7.34 12.15
C ARG A 158 0.81 -6.24 11.80
N PRO A 159 0.41 -4.95 11.89
CA PRO A 159 1.30 -3.85 11.57
C PRO A 159 2.46 -3.73 12.56
N THR A 160 3.65 -3.41 12.06
CA THR A 160 4.86 -3.25 12.90
C THR A 160 4.72 -2.08 13.88
N LEU A 161 4.19 -0.94 13.43
CA LEU A 161 4.09 0.27 14.25
C LEU A 161 2.86 0.28 15.18
N THR A 162 1.86 -0.55 14.92
CA THR A 162 0.62 -0.60 15.72
C THR A 162 0.17 -2.05 15.90
N PRO A 163 0.92 -2.85 16.69
CA PRO A 163 0.67 -4.29 16.83
C PRO A 163 -0.61 -4.64 17.59
N SER A 164 -1.26 -3.63 18.19
CA SER A 164 -2.56 -3.77 18.87
C SER A 164 -3.75 -3.93 17.91
N VAL A 165 -3.52 -3.81 16.60
CA VAL A 165 -4.55 -4.02 15.60
C VAL A 165 -4.11 -5.07 14.57
N THR A 166 -5.08 -5.60 13.84
CA THR A 166 -4.90 -6.47 12.68
C THR A 166 -5.55 -5.82 11.47
N VAL A 167 -4.81 -5.69 10.37
CA VAL A 167 -5.34 -5.23 9.09
C VAL A 167 -5.72 -6.46 8.28
N SER A 168 -6.98 -6.58 7.92
CA SER A 168 -7.56 -7.67 7.14
C SER A 168 -7.78 -7.21 5.71
N ILE A 169 -7.23 -7.95 4.76
CA ILE A 169 -7.33 -7.69 3.33
C ILE A 169 -8.07 -8.87 2.70
N ALA A 170 -9.26 -8.64 2.16
CA ALA A 170 -10.10 -9.66 1.55
C ALA A 170 -10.27 -9.45 0.04
N ASN A 171 -11.01 -10.36 -0.61
CA ASN A 171 -11.31 -10.35 -2.04
C ASN A 171 -10.06 -10.50 -2.93
N LEU A 172 -9.09 -11.28 -2.49
CA LEU A 172 -7.88 -11.56 -3.28
C LEU A 172 -7.64 -13.06 -3.45
N ARG A 173 -6.93 -13.44 -4.50
CA ARG A 173 -6.29 -14.75 -4.62
C ARG A 173 -4.90 -14.60 -4.07
N ALA A 174 -4.66 -15.19 -2.89
CA ALA A 174 -3.35 -15.10 -2.24
C ALA A 174 -2.24 -15.67 -3.14
N ASP A 175 -1.08 -15.02 -3.14
CA ASP A 175 0.10 -15.52 -3.82
C ASP A 175 0.50 -16.87 -3.19
N PRO A 176 0.76 -17.93 -3.98
CA PRO A 176 1.12 -19.25 -3.46
C PRO A 176 2.40 -19.25 -2.61
N SER A 177 3.27 -18.27 -2.79
CA SER A 177 4.50 -18.12 -1.99
C SER A 177 4.28 -17.39 -0.66
N LEU A 178 3.11 -16.76 -0.46
CA LEU A 178 2.80 -16.05 0.76
C LEU A 178 2.48 -17.04 1.89
N ALA A 179 3.13 -16.88 3.02
CA ALA A 179 2.93 -17.72 4.20
C ALA A 179 2.71 -16.90 5.46
N VAL A 180 2.06 -17.51 6.47
CA VAL A 180 1.98 -16.93 7.82
C VAL A 180 3.40 -16.76 8.37
N GLY A 181 3.67 -15.61 8.99
CA GLY A 181 5.00 -15.21 9.45
C GLY A 181 5.82 -14.41 8.42
N THR A 182 5.36 -14.30 7.16
CA THR A 182 6.06 -13.52 6.14
C THR A 182 6.04 -12.03 6.51
N PRO A 183 7.21 -11.36 6.59
CA PRO A 183 7.27 -9.91 6.70
C PRO A 183 6.86 -9.24 5.39
N VAL A 184 6.07 -8.18 5.48
CA VAL A 184 5.58 -7.44 4.32
C VAL A 184 5.84 -5.94 4.46
N LEU A 185 6.14 -5.30 3.34
CA LEU A 185 6.33 -3.85 3.23
C LEU A 185 5.21 -3.24 2.41
N ALA A 186 4.65 -2.14 2.92
CA ALA A 186 3.57 -1.41 2.28
C ALA A 186 3.93 -1.02 0.83
N SER A 187 2.97 -1.16 -0.07
CA SER A 187 3.09 -0.83 -1.51
C SER A 187 4.22 -1.56 -2.25
N THR A 188 4.86 -2.55 -1.61
CA THR A 188 6.02 -3.27 -2.17
C THR A 188 5.80 -4.77 -2.20
N SER A 189 5.40 -5.37 -1.07
CA SER A 189 5.19 -6.81 -0.98
C SER A 189 3.86 -7.20 -1.60
N LYS A 190 3.90 -8.03 -2.65
CA LYS A 190 2.70 -8.57 -3.30
C LYS A 190 2.06 -9.61 -2.38
N LEU A 191 0.75 -9.46 -2.16
CA LEU A 191 -0.07 -10.41 -1.39
C LEU A 191 -0.80 -11.41 -2.30
N GLY A 192 -1.04 -11.04 -3.55
CA GLY A 192 -1.81 -11.84 -4.50
C GLY A 192 -2.36 -11.01 -5.65
N THR A 193 -3.55 -11.39 -6.12
CA THR A 193 -4.29 -10.67 -7.17
C THR A 193 -5.75 -10.53 -6.79
N THR A 194 -6.44 -9.50 -7.30
CA THR A 194 -7.88 -9.28 -7.08
C THR A 194 -8.70 -10.48 -7.53
N ALA A 195 -9.58 -10.99 -6.67
CA ALA A 195 -10.50 -12.07 -6.99
C ALA A 195 -11.73 -11.55 -7.76
N ASN A 196 -12.45 -12.45 -8.45
CA ASN A 196 -13.70 -12.13 -9.13
C ASN A 196 -14.90 -12.32 -8.18
N VAL A 197 -15.08 -11.38 -7.27
CA VAL A 197 -16.23 -11.41 -6.33
C VAL A 197 -17.53 -10.97 -7.00
N ALA A 198 -17.46 -10.14 -8.04
CA ALA A 198 -18.62 -9.69 -8.80
C ALA A 198 -19.34 -10.83 -9.57
N ALA A 199 -18.64 -11.93 -9.82
CA ALA A 199 -19.26 -13.12 -10.44
C ALA A 199 -20.25 -13.86 -9.52
N VAL A 200 -20.20 -13.61 -8.22
CA VAL A 200 -21.03 -14.32 -7.22
C VAL A 200 -21.91 -13.37 -6.42
N GLU A 201 -21.53 -12.14 -6.25
CA GLU A 201 -22.26 -11.14 -5.48
C GLU A 201 -22.16 -9.76 -6.14
N ARG A 202 -23.29 -9.07 -6.24
CA ARG A 202 -23.32 -7.69 -6.76
C ARG A 202 -22.56 -6.76 -5.82
N GLN A 203 -21.53 -6.12 -6.33
CA GLN A 203 -20.71 -5.20 -5.56
C GLN A 203 -21.30 -3.79 -5.54
N ALA A 204 -21.42 -3.19 -4.35
CA ALA A 204 -21.92 -1.82 -4.19
C ALA A 204 -21.07 -0.79 -4.96
N LEU A 205 -19.77 -1.06 -5.04
CA LEU A 205 -18.81 -0.19 -5.74
C LEU A 205 -19.09 -0.08 -7.25
N ALA A 206 -19.76 -1.07 -7.87
CA ALA A 206 -20.16 -1.03 -9.28
C ALA A 206 -21.06 0.17 -9.63
N THR A 207 -21.76 0.74 -8.66
CA THR A 207 -22.58 1.96 -8.85
C THR A 207 -21.71 3.19 -9.17
N TYR A 208 -20.50 3.21 -8.69
CA TYR A 208 -19.56 4.35 -8.78
C TYR A 208 -18.37 4.10 -9.73
N ALA A 209 -18.17 2.86 -10.15
CA ALA A 209 -17.11 2.42 -11.04
C ALA A 209 -17.64 2.13 -12.46
N ARG A 210 -16.79 2.31 -13.48
CA ARG A 210 -17.08 1.83 -14.85
C ARG A 210 -16.64 0.38 -15.03
N SER A 211 -16.99 -0.48 -14.06
CA SER A 211 -16.56 -1.89 -13.99
C SER A 211 -17.59 -2.69 -13.20
N ASP A 212 -17.42 -4.01 -13.13
CA ASP A 212 -18.26 -4.92 -12.36
C ASP A 212 -18.19 -4.72 -10.84
N GLY A 213 -17.33 -3.79 -10.38
CA GLY A 213 -17.16 -3.46 -8.98
C GLY A 213 -16.24 -4.42 -8.22
N ASN A 214 -15.54 -5.33 -8.90
CA ASN A 214 -14.48 -6.12 -8.24
C ASN A 214 -13.55 -5.20 -7.47
N ASN A 215 -13.18 -5.60 -6.25
CA ASN A 215 -12.44 -4.75 -5.33
C ASN A 215 -11.55 -5.56 -4.40
N VAL A 216 -10.62 -4.88 -3.76
CA VAL A 216 -9.90 -5.33 -2.57
C VAL A 216 -10.55 -4.64 -1.39
N SER A 217 -11.02 -5.42 -0.41
CA SER A 217 -11.69 -4.92 0.78
C SER A 217 -10.73 -4.92 1.97
N ILE A 218 -10.65 -3.80 2.71
CA ILE A 218 -9.74 -3.62 3.83
C ILE A 218 -10.53 -3.21 5.07
N ALA A 219 -10.36 -3.96 6.16
CA ALA A 219 -10.89 -3.64 7.48
C ALA A 219 -9.79 -3.74 8.54
N VAL A 220 -9.94 -3.02 9.64
CA VAL A 220 -9.00 -3.04 10.76
C VAL A 220 -9.72 -3.50 12.02
N PHE A 221 -9.16 -4.49 12.69
CA PHE A 221 -9.72 -5.08 13.91
C PHE A 221 -8.78 -4.88 15.11
N PRO A 222 -9.29 -4.78 16.33
CA PRO A 222 -8.45 -4.94 17.51
C PRO A 222 -7.77 -6.31 17.51
N SER A 223 -6.46 -6.37 17.80
CA SER A 223 -5.76 -7.67 17.91
C SER A 223 -6.20 -8.40 19.17
N PRO A 224 -6.41 -9.72 19.11
CA PRO A 224 -6.66 -10.52 20.31
C PRO A 224 -5.50 -10.34 21.30
N GLY A 225 -5.81 -10.01 22.57
CA GLY A 225 -4.82 -9.82 23.63
C GLY A 225 -4.25 -8.40 23.76
N ALA A 226 -4.62 -7.45 22.92
CA ALA A 226 -4.39 -6.03 23.16
C ALA A 226 -5.49 -5.49 24.09
N LEU A 227 -5.46 -5.89 25.36
CA LEU A 227 -6.23 -5.19 26.41
C LEU A 227 -5.51 -3.87 26.73
N PRO A 228 -6.28 -2.79 26.98
CA PRO A 228 -5.72 -1.49 27.36
C PRO A 228 -4.96 -1.51 28.65
#